data_2fd85f990e1e443468ce629cbd75c804
#
_entry.id   2fd85f990e1e443468ce629cbd75c804
#
_cell.length_a   1.000
_cell.length_b   1.000
_cell.length_c   1.000
_cell.angle_alpha   90.00
_cell.angle_beta   90.00
_cell.angle_gamma   90.00
#
_symmetry.space_group_name_H-M   'P 1'
#
loop_
_entity.id
_entity.type
_entity.pdbx_description
1 polymer ?
#
loop_
_entity_poly.entity_id
_entity_poly.type
_entity_poly.pdbx_seq_one_letter_code
_entity_poly.pdbx_strand_id
1 'polypeptide(L)'
;MLKTKLKDELILSMKEKNQLRVSTLRMINASIKDLEISKRIDKQAEDISDNDIIGILVKMVKQRKESAETYKQGNRDDLFKKEIEEIKIIEEFLPKQLSEDEVIKIIEDLISQNNISGISGMGLIMSELKKKYAWQLDLGLASKIIKDRINSWGKKQ
;
A
#
# COMPACT_ATOMS: atom_id res chain seq x y z
N MET A 1 2.35 -11.02 14.99
CA MET A 1 3.41 -10.53 14.12
C MET A 1 3.18 -10.97 12.69
N LEU A 2 3.37 -10.08 11.75
CA LEU A 2 3.04 -10.31 10.34
C LEU A 2 3.90 -11.41 9.71
N LYS A 3 5.18 -11.46 10.04
CA LYS A 3 6.10 -12.49 9.53
C LYS A 3 5.62 -13.90 9.88
N THR A 4 5.23 -14.13 11.12
CA THR A 4 4.71 -15.42 11.60
C THR A 4 3.40 -15.76 10.92
N LYS A 5 2.50 -14.78 10.80
CA LYS A 5 1.21 -14.94 10.11
C LYS A 5 1.41 -15.38 8.66
N LEU A 6 2.34 -14.77 7.94
CA LEU A 6 2.65 -15.12 6.55
C LEU A 6 3.18 -16.54 6.42
N LYS A 7 4.04 -16.98 7.34
CA LYS A 7 4.54 -18.36 7.37
C LYS A 7 3.42 -19.36 7.64
N ASP A 8 2.57 -19.08 8.61
CA ASP A 8 1.45 -19.95 8.99
C ASP A 8 0.44 -20.08 7.85
N GLU A 9 0.13 -18.98 7.18
CA GLU A 9 -0.76 -18.97 6.02
C GLU A 9 -0.18 -19.75 4.84
N LEU A 10 1.14 -19.71 4.63
CA LEU A 10 1.79 -20.52 3.61
C LEU A 10 1.61 -22.03 3.90
N ILE A 11 1.85 -22.44 5.13
CA ILE A 11 1.68 -23.83 5.54
C ILE A 11 0.22 -24.28 5.34
N LEU A 12 -0.73 -23.45 5.75
CA LEU A 12 -2.16 -23.74 5.57
C LEU A 12 -2.52 -23.87 4.08
N SER A 13 -2.03 -22.97 3.25
CA SER A 13 -2.27 -22.97 1.80
C SER A 13 -1.70 -24.21 1.11
N MET A 14 -0.55 -24.70 1.58
CA MET A 14 0.04 -25.94 1.11
C MET A 14 -0.83 -27.14 1.43
N LYS A 15 -1.41 -27.19 2.65
CA LYS A 15 -2.34 -28.24 3.06
C LYS A 15 -3.61 -28.23 2.25
N GLU A 16 -4.12 -27.05 1.92
CA GLU A 16 -5.33 -26.86 1.12
C GLU A 16 -5.09 -27.04 -0.39
N LYS A 17 -3.85 -27.23 -0.81
CA LYS A 17 -3.43 -27.38 -2.22
C LYS A 17 -3.82 -26.18 -3.09
N ASN A 18 -3.89 -24.99 -2.54
CA ASN A 18 -4.16 -23.75 -3.27
C ASN A 18 -2.86 -23.24 -3.90
N GLN A 19 -2.59 -23.63 -5.14
CA GLN A 19 -1.32 -23.37 -5.83
C GLN A 19 -1.03 -21.88 -6.01
N LEU A 20 -2.03 -21.09 -6.37
CA LEU A 20 -1.84 -19.64 -6.57
C LEU A 20 -1.50 -18.94 -5.25
N ARG A 21 -2.19 -19.30 -4.18
CA ARG A 21 -1.93 -18.75 -2.86
C ARG A 21 -0.53 -19.16 -2.36
N VAL A 22 -0.15 -20.41 -2.56
CA VAL A 22 1.19 -20.93 -2.21
C VAL A 22 2.28 -20.14 -2.94
N SER A 23 2.17 -19.97 -4.26
CA SER A 23 3.18 -19.27 -5.04
C SER A 23 3.29 -17.79 -4.65
N THR A 24 2.18 -17.13 -4.39
CA THR A 24 2.13 -15.73 -3.97
C THR A 24 2.79 -15.56 -2.59
N LEU A 25 2.43 -16.41 -1.63
CA LEU A 25 3.01 -16.36 -0.28
C LEU A 25 4.50 -16.72 -0.28
N ARG A 26 4.93 -17.62 -1.13
CA ARG A 26 6.36 -17.93 -1.31
C ARG A 26 7.14 -16.73 -1.82
N MET A 27 6.58 -15.98 -2.76
CA MET A 27 7.21 -14.75 -3.26
C MET A 27 7.32 -13.69 -2.17
N ILE A 28 6.30 -13.53 -1.35
CA ILE A 28 6.33 -12.62 -0.21
C ILE A 28 7.44 -13.03 0.77
N ASN A 29 7.47 -14.29 1.16
CA ASN A 29 8.48 -14.79 2.11
C ASN A 29 9.90 -14.68 1.54
N ALA A 30 10.10 -14.89 0.25
CA ALA A 30 11.39 -14.70 -0.42
C ALA A 30 11.82 -13.23 -0.36
N SER A 31 10.93 -12.29 -0.61
CA SER A 31 11.21 -10.84 -0.51
C SER A 31 11.57 -10.42 0.92
N ILE A 32 10.91 -10.98 1.91
CA ILE A 32 11.23 -10.76 3.33
C ILE A 32 12.64 -11.26 3.62
N LYS A 33 12.97 -12.46 3.17
CA LYS A 33 14.29 -13.03 3.36
C LYS A 33 15.40 -12.22 2.70
N ASP A 34 15.15 -11.73 1.49
CA ASP A 34 16.08 -10.84 0.78
C ASP A 34 16.34 -9.56 1.57
N LEU A 35 15.31 -8.97 2.17
CA LEU A 35 15.47 -7.79 3.01
C LEU A 35 16.24 -8.12 4.29
N GLU A 36 15.98 -9.26 4.91
CA GLU A 36 16.74 -9.73 6.09
C GLU A 36 18.24 -9.85 5.77
N ILE A 37 18.58 -10.43 4.63
CA ILE A 37 19.96 -10.58 4.17
C ILE A 37 20.59 -9.21 3.93
N SER A 38 19.88 -8.31 3.27
CA SER A 38 20.33 -6.94 3.00
C SER A 38 20.66 -6.19 4.30
N LYS A 39 19.79 -6.30 5.30
CA LYS A 39 20.01 -5.65 6.61
C LYS A 39 21.21 -6.20 7.35
N ARG A 40 21.48 -7.51 7.25
CA ARG A 40 22.67 -8.13 7.87
C ARG A 40 23.98 -7.62 7.27
N ILE A 41 24.00 -7.41 5.95
CA ILE A 41 25.19 -6.90 5.25
C ILE A 41 25.50 -5.47 5.69
N ASP A 42 24.49 -4.65 5.93
CA ASP A 42 24.61 -3.23 6.25
C ASP A 42 24.98 -2.96 7.72
N LYS A 43 25.18 -3.99 8.55
CA LYS A 43 25.57 -3.92 9.97
C LYS A 43 24.72 -3.01 10.88
N GLN A 44 23.68 -2.40 10.36
CA GLN A 44 22.71 -1.62 11.13
C GLN A 44 21.48 -2.47 11.48
N ALA A 45 21.70 -3.78 11.60
CA ALA A 45 20.66 -4.79 11.61
C ALA A 45 19.80 -4.73 12.86
N GLU A 46 18.75 -3.93 12.82
CA GLU A 46 17.54 -4.20 13.56
C GLU A 46 16.79 -5.32 12.84
N ASP A 47 16.04 -6.12 13.60
CA ASP A 47 15.17 -7.15 13.03
C ASP A 47 14.12 -6.50 12.12
N ILE A 48 13.64 -7.26 11.14
CA ILE A 48 12.59 -6.79 10.24
C ILE A 48 11.31 -6.53 11.05
N SER A 49 10.81 -5.30 10.95
CA SER A 49 9.55 -4.88 11.56
C SER A 49 8.35 -5.20 10.67
N ASP A 50 7.16 -5.19 11.26
CA ASP A 50 5.92 -5.30 10.50
C ASP A 50 5.79 -4.19 9.46
N ASN A 51 6.25 -2.96 9.75
CA ASN A 51 6.27 -1.86 8.79
C ASN A 51 7.17 -2.14 7.58
N ASP A 52 8.29 -2.80 7.78
CA ASP A 52 9.16 -3.22 6.68
C ASP A 52 8.44 -4.20 5.76
N ILE A 53 7.71 -5.14 6.33
CA ILE A 53 6.93 -6.13 5.59
C ILE A 53 5.78 -5.46 4.84
N ILE A 54 5.07 -4.55 5.48
CA ILE A 54 4.00 -3.77 4.83
C ILE A 54 4.54 -3.01 3.61
N GLY A 55 5.73 -2.41 3.74
CA GLY A 55 6.41 -1.74 2.62
C GLY A 55 6.67 -2.67 1.44
N ILE A 56 7.12 -3.90 1.72
CA ILE A 56 7.31 -4.94 0.69
C ILE A 56 5.98 -5.27 0.01
N LEU A 57 4.93 -5.49 0.78
CA LEU A 57 3.60 -5.84 0.26
C LEU A 57 3.02 -4.72 -0.62
N VAL A 58 3.14 -3.48 -0.19
CA VAL A 58 2.70 -2.31 -0.96
C VAL A 58 3.41 -2.23 -2.32
N LYS A 59 4.72 -2.43 -2.32
CA LYS A 59 5.52 -2.44 -3.55
C LYS A 59 5.09 -3.58 -4.48
N MET A 60 4.85 -4.78 -3.93
CA MET A 60 4.39 -5.94 -4.70
C MET A 60 3.02 -5.69 -5.34
N VAL A 61 2.09 -5.08 -4.63
CA VAL A 61 0.77 -4.70 -5.16
C VAL A 61 0.92 -3.69 -6.29
N LYS A 62 1.74 -2.67 -6.11
CA LYS A 62 1.98 -1.65 -7.14
C LYS A 62 2.52 -2.27 -8.43
N GLN A 63 3.53 -3.13 -8.31
CA GLN A 63 4.12 -3.82 -9.47
C GLN A 63 3.08 -4.67 -10.21
N ARG A 64 2.21 -5.35 -9.48
CA ARG A 64 1.16 -6.19 -10.08
C ARG A 64 0.06 -5.37 -10.73
N LYS A 65 -0.30 -4.22 -10.18
CA LYS A 65 -1.24 -3.30 -10.81
C LYS A 65 -0.72 -2.79 -12.14
N GLU A 66 0.56 -2.47 -12.22
CA GLU A 66 1.22 -2.04 -13.46
C GLU A 66 1.22 -3.18 -14.49
N SER A 67 1.54 -4.41 -14.08
CA SER A 67 1.50 -5.59 -14.94
C SER A 67 0.07 -5.90 -15.42
N ALA A 68 -0.90 -5.80 -14.51
CA ALA A 68 -2.31 -6.02 -14.85
C ALA A 68 -2.80 -5.04 -15.92
N GLU A 69 -2.43 -3.77 -15.81
CA GLU A 69 -2.78 -2.76 -16.81
C GLU A 69 -2.16 -3.08 -18.17
N THR A 70 -0.90 -3.51 -18.19
CA THR A 70 -0.20 -3.93 -19.40
C THR A 70 -0.91 -5.12 -20.07
N TYR A 71 -1.30 -6.13 -19.29
CA TYR A 71 -2.02 -7.29 -19.80
C TYR A 71 -3.41 -6.94 -20.32
N LYS A 72 -4.10 -6.02 -19.65
CA LYS A 72 -5.40 -5.54 -20.10
C LYS A 72 -5.31 -4.84 -21.47
N GLN A 73 -4.31 -3.98 -21.65
CA GLN A 73 -4.04 -3.30 -22.92
C GLN A 73 -3.67 -4.29 -24.03
N GLY A 74 -2.97 -5.37 -23.68
CA GLY A 74 -2.58 -6.42 -24.63
C GLY A 74 -3.64 -7.50 -24.85
N ASN A 75 -4.85 -7.35 -24.32
CA ASN A 75 -5.94 -8.33 -24.42
C ASN A 75 -5.58 -9.72 -23.86
N ARG A 76 -4.73 -9.76 -22.84
CA ARG A 76 -4.34 -10.99 -22.16
C ARG A 76 -5.16 -11.15 -20.87
N ASP A 77 -6.44 -11.47 -21.02
CA ASP A 77 -7.39 -11.59 -19.91
C ASP A 77 -6.99 -12.66 -18.89
N ASP A 78 -6.38 -13.74 -19.32
CA ASP A 78 -5.88 -14.82 -18.47
C ASP A 78 -4.81 -14.33 -17.51
N LEU A 79 -3.83 -13.58 -18.00
CA LEU A 79 -2.75 -13.02 -17.20
C LEU A 79 -3.23 -11.85 -16.32
N PHE A 80 -4.15 -11.05 -16.87
CA PHE A 80 -4.80 -9.97 -16.11
C PHE A 80 -5.51 -10.51 -14.86
N LYS A 81 -6.34 -11.54 -15.02
CA LYS A 81 -7.08 -12.16 -13.91
C LYS A 81 -6.13 -12.74 -12.86
N LYS A 82 -5.04 -13.36 -13.29
CA LYS A 82 -4.02 -13.90 -12.37
C LYS A 82 -3.41 -12.80 -11.52
N GLU A 83 -3.01 -11.66 -12.12
CA GLU A 83 -2.47 -10.53 -11.38
C GLU A 83 -3.47 -9.98 -10.36
N ILE A 84 -4.74 -9.85 -10.75
CA ILE A 84 -5.79 -9.36 -9.84
C ILE A 84 -5.99 -10.31 -8.66
N GLU A 85 -5.97 -11.62 -8.87
CA GLU A 85 -6.09 -12.60 -7.79
C GLU A 85 -4.89 -12.57 -6.85
N GLU A 86 -3.66 -12.42 -7.38
CA GLU A 86 -2.46 -12.26 -6.57
C GLU A 86 -2.52 -10.99 -5.72
N ILE A 87 -3.00 -9.88 -6.29
CA ILE A 87 -3.22 -8.61 -5.55
C ILE A 87 -4.17 -8.83 -4.38
N LYS A 88 -5.28 -9.52 -4.58
CA LYS A 88 -6.25 -9.82 -3.51
C LYS A 88 -5.62 -10.60 -2.37
N ILE A 89 -4.77 -11.58 -2.69
CA ILE A 89 -4.08 -12.38 -1.68
C ILE A 89 -3.13 -11.50 -0.86
N ILE A 90 -2.35 -10.63 -1.51
CA ILE A 90 -1.41 -9.74 -0.84
C ILE A 90 -2.16 -8.73 0.03
N GLU A 91 -3.26 -8.17 -0.47
CA GLU A 91 -4.05 -7.16 0.26
C GLU A 91 -4.68 -7.70 1.54
N GLU A 92 -4.87 -9.02 1.68
CA GLU A 92 -5.34 -9.63 2.94
C GLU A 92 -4.40 -9.34 4.12
N PHE A 93 -3.13 -9.09 3.84
CA PHE A 93 -2.09 -8.84 4.86
C PHE A 93 -1.76 -7.36 5.02
N LEU A 94 -2.41 -6.49 4.26
CA LEU A 94 -2.24 -5.04 4.35
C LEU A 94 -3.31 -4.43 5.26
N PRO A 95 -3.00 -3.27 5.89
CA PRO A 95 -4.03 -2.48 6.54
C PRO A 95 -5.13 -2.13 5.54
N LYS A 96 -6.37 -2.01 6.03
CA LYS A 96 -7.52 -1.66 5.20
C LYS A 96 -7.23 -0.36 4.44
N GLN A 97 -7.33 -0.41 3.11
CA GLN A 97 -7.16 0.77 2.28
C GLN A 97 -8.38 1.68 2.37
N LEU A 98 -8.14 2.97 2.49
CA LEU A 98 -9.20 3.97 2.50
C LEU A 98 -9.71 4.22 1.07
N SER A 99 -11.03 4.33 0.92
CA SER A 99 -11.63 4.74 -0.35
C SER A 99 -11.32 6.22 -0.64
N GLU A 100 -11.46 6.62 -1.90
CA GLU A 100 -11.27 8.01 -2.28
C GLU A 100 -12.20 8.96 -1.48
N ASP A 101 -13.46 8.58 -1.29
CA ASP A 101 -14.43 9.37 -0.51
C ASP A 101 -14.01 9.49 0.96
N GLU A 102 -13.51 8.41 1.56
CA GLU A 102 -12.98 8.43 2.92
C GLU A 102 -11.77 9.35 3.04
N VAL A 103 -10.86 9.31 2.06
CA VAL A 103 -9.67 10.19 2.01
C VAL A 103 -10.09 11.65 1.89
N ILE A 104 -11.03 11.97 1.02
CA ILE A 104 -11.56 13.34 0.86
C ILE A 104 -12.13 13.86 2.17
N LYS A 105 -12.94 13.05 2.85
CA LYS A 105 -13.53 13.41 4.14
C LYS A 105 -12.48 13.68 5.21
N ILE A 106 -11.47 12.85 5.30
CA ILE A 106 -10.37 13.00 6.25
C ILE A 106 -9.61 14.30 5.97
N ILE A 107 -9.33 14.59 4.69
CA ILE A 107 -8.64 15.82 4.29
C ILE A 107 -9.47 17.05 4.65
N GLU A 108 -10.78 17.04 4.36
CA GLU A 108 -11.68 18.13 4.70
C GLU A 108 -11.74 18.40 6.21
N ASP A 109 -11.80 17.33 7.01
CA ASP A 109 -11.79 17.41 8.47
C ASP A 109 -10.48 18.02 8.99
N LEU A 110 -9.32 17.60 8.45
CA LEU A 110 -8.01 18.15 8.82
C LEU A 110 -7.88 19.62 8.47
N ILE A 111 -8.37 20.01 7.30
CA ILE A 111 -8.39 21.41 6.86
C ILE A 111 -9.22 22.25 7.83
N SER A 112 -10.41 21.79 8.20
CA SER A 112 -11.31 22.46 9.12
C SER A 112 -10.73 22.57 10.52
N GLN A 113 -10.18 21.48 11.06
CA GLN A 113 -9.63 21.43 12.42
C GLN A 113 -8.39 22.31 12.60
N ASN A 114 -7.58 22.48 11.57
CA ASN A 114 -6.34 23.23 11.60
C ASN A 114 -6.44 24.64 11.01
N ASN A 115 -7.63 25.07 10.61
CA ASN A 115 -7.88 26.39 10.01
C ASN A 115 -6.96 26.69 8.80
N ILE A 116 -6.77 25.71 7.94
CA ILE A 116 -5.89 25.84 6.79
C ILE A 116 -6.59 26.61 5.68
N SER A 117 -5.94 27.66 5.17
CA SER A 117 -6.51 28.54 4.15
C SER A 117 -5.68 28.66 2.89
N GLY A 118 -4.56 27.95 2.78
CA GLY A 118 -3.68 28.06 1.61
C GLY A 118 -2.69 26.93 1.45
N ILE A 119 -1.88 27.01 0.39
CA ILE A 119 -0.88 25.99 0.02
C ILE A 119 0.12 25.73 1.14
N SER A 120 0.43 26.73 1.97
CA SER A 120 1.34 26.59 3.10
C SER A 120 0.89 25.53 4.12
N GLY A 121 -0.41 25.23 4.19
CA GLY A 121 -0.95 24.20 5.07
C GLY A 121 -0.84 22.78 4.53
N MET A 122 -0.45 22.59 3.27
CA MET A 122 -0.35 21.28 2.64
C MET A 122 0.63 20.36 3.37
N GLY A 123 1.78 20.88 3.81
CA GLY A 123 2.78 20.12 4.54
C GLY A 123 2.25 19.56 5.86
N LEU A 124 1.44 20.36 6.57
CA LEU A 124 0.81 19.92 7.83
C LEU A 124 -0.18 18.76 7.57
N ILE A 125 -1.05 18.90 6.56
CA ILE A 125 -2.01 17.86 6.21
C ILE A 125 -1.29 16.57 5.82
N MET A 126 -0.28 16.65 4.97
CA MET A 126 0.50 15.48 4.54
C MET A 126 1.20 14.80 5.72
N SER A 127 1.75 15.58 6.65
CA SER A 127 2.38 15.06 7.87
C SER A 127 1.38 14.30 8.74
N GLU A 128 0.18 14.86 8.95
CA GLU A 128 -0.87 14.21 9.73
C GLU A 128 -1.36 12.92 9.08
N LEU A 129 -1.52 12.92 7.75
CA LEU A 129 -1.92 11.73 7.01
C LEU A 129 -0.88 10.62 7.14
N LYS A 130 0.40 10.95 7.05
CA LYS A 130 1.50 9.99 7.23
C LYS A 130 1.52 9.39 8.63
N LYS A 131 1.22 10.19 9.66
CA LYS A 131 1.22 9.72 11.05
C LYS A 131 0.04 8.78 11.34
N LYS A 132 -1.18 9.18 10.94
CA LYS A 132 -2.41 8.49 11.33
C LYS A 132 -2.83 7.38 10.38
N TYR A 133 -2.52 7.52 9.09
CA TYR A 133 -3.04 6.68 8.02
C TYR A 133 -1.94 6.08 7.14
N ALA A 134 -0.74 5.90 7.69
CA ALA A 134 0.36 5.25 6.98
C ALA A 134 -0.10 3.92 6.37
N TRP A 135 0.22 3.69 5.10
CA TRP A 135 -0.10 2.49 4.35
C TRP A 135 -1.59 2.27 4.03
N GLN A 136 -2.50 3.14 4.53
CA GLN A 136 -3.95 3.02 4.28
C GLN A 136 -4.43 3.85 3.11
N LEU A 137 -3.59 4.75 2.59
CA LEU A 137 -3.93 5.62 1.48
C LEU A 137 -2.73 5.84 0.56
N ASP A 138 -3.01 6.19 -0.70
CA ASP A 138 -2.01 6.61 -1.65
C ASP A 138 -1.68 8.10 -1.41
N LEU A 139 -0.45 8.39 -1.01
CA LEU A 139 -0.01 9.76 -0.72
C LEU A 139 -0.02 10.64 -1.98
N GLY A 140 0.21 10.06 -3.16
CA GLY A 140 0.11 10.79 -4.43
C GLY A 140 -1.31 11.25 -4.71
N LEU A 141 -2.30 10.38 -4.50
CA LEU A 141 -3.72 10.72 -4.63
C LEU A 141 -4.12 11.77 -3.59
N ALA A 142 -3.70 11.60 -2.33
CA ALA A 142 -3.96 12.56 -1.26
C ALA A 142 -3.41 13.94 -1.60
N SER A 143 -2.18 14.01 -2.11
CA SER A 143 -1.54 15.27 -2.54
C SER A 143 -2.36 15.96 -3.62
N LYS A 144 -2.84 15.21 -4.61
CA LYS A 144 -3.68 15.74 -5.69
C LYS A 144 -5.00 16.30 -5.16
N ILE A 145 -5.68 15.58 -4.28
CA ILE A 145 -6.93 16.00 -3.66
C ILE A 145 -6.73 17.30 -2.88
N ILE A 146 -5.66 17.39 -2.08
CA ILE A 146 -5.34 18.58 -1.29
C ILE A 146 -5.13 19.79 -2.22
N LYS A 147 -4.34 19.63 -3.27
CA LYS A 147 -4.07 20.69 -4.25
C LYS A 147 -5.37 21.18 -4.93
N ASP A 148 -6.22 20.26 -5.34
CA ASP A 148 -7.50 20.60 -5.99
C ASP A 148 -8.40 21.37 -5.02
N ARG A 149 -8.46 20.99 -3.76
CA ARG A 149 -9.25 21.69 -2.73
C ARG A 149 -8.71 23.10 -2.46
N ILE A 150 -7.42 23.27 -2.31
CA ILE A 150 -6.76 24.56 -2.07
C ILE A 150 -6.96 25.48 -3.28
N ASN A 151 -6.78 24.98 -4.50
CA ASN A 151 -6.98 25.75 -5.73
C ASN A 151 -8.44 26.17 -5.90
N SER A 152 -9.39 25.33 -5.53
CA SER A 152 -10.81 25.65 -5.52
C SER A 152 -11.14 26.84 -4.62
N TRP A 153 -10.46 26.97 -3.49
CA TRP A 153 -10.67 28.11 -2.57
C TRP A 153 -10.09 29.41 -3.13
N GLY A 154 -8.92 29.35 -3.78
CA GLY A 154 -8.32 30.51 -4.43
C GLY A 154 -9.18 31.13 -5.52
N LYS A 155 -10.03 30.33 -6.17
CA LYS A 155 -10.94 30.79 -7.23
C LYS A 155 -12.23 31.43 -6.72
N LYS A 156 -12.56 31.25 -5.44
CA LYS A 156 -13.77 31.80 -4.82
C LYS A 156 -13.53 33.17 -4.15
N GLN A 157 -12.29 33.62 -4.15
CA GLN A 157 -11.91 34.96 -3.72
C GLN A 157 -11.63 35.82 -4.94
#